data_617e7cccbee0000b70d83c1db3afee84
#
_entry.id   617e7cccbee0000b70d83c1db3afee84
#
_cell.length_a   1.000
_cell.length_b   1.000
_cell.length_c   1.000
_cell.angle_alpha   90.00
_cell.angle_beta   90.00
_cell.angle_gamma   90.00
#
_symmetry.space_group_name_H-M   'P 1'
#
loop_
_entity.id
_entity.type
_entity.pdbx_description
1 polymer ?
#
loop_
_entity_poly.entity_id
_entity_poly.type
_entity_poly.pdbx_seq_one_letter_code
_entity_poly.pdbx_strand_id
1 'polypeptide(L)'
;MAWDFSTEPEFQKKLDWVDEFCREQIEPLEYVFPYAVRSPDPVVKAYVRGLQQQVKDQGLWAIFLDDQLGGPGFGQLKLALLNEVIGRYPSAPQIFGAAAPDTGNMEMLAAYGTEEQKERWLKPLMDQDMFSAYSMTEPQGGSDPSLFKTHAVRDGDEWVINGEKWFTSAGRVADILFVMCTNGMFVVPRKTPGVEIKPEPRNHNHIIYNDVRVPLDHLLGPEDGAKVLAQRRLGGGRIHHAMRTIAQCKLALDMMCERALSRESHGNLIAEHQMVQEKIADSYAELLQLRLMVLYTAWKIDNSSTQEARTEIAAVKFTMAKVLREVSFRALHVFGSLGTTDLTPLQAMYAAAPTMGIADGVDEVHKATVARRVLRGYQPQEHPYWPTEYVPAKRDAAWRKFEPQFEANPALRASADAYKRYFANRR
;
A
#
# COMPACT_ATOMS: atom_id res chain seq x y z
N MET A 1 -25.99 -2.92 -5.44
CA MET A 1 -24.66 -2.62 -5.95
C MET A 1 -24.04 -3.94 -6.40
N ALA A 2 -23.57 -4.02 -7.63
CA ALA A 2 -22.89 -5.19 -8.13
C ALA A 2 -21.50 -5.30 -7.45
N TRP A 3 -21.15 -6.47 -6.96
CA TRP A 3 -19.81 -6.80 -6.42
C TRP A 3 -18.91 -7.37 -7.52
N ASP A 4 -19.20 -6.99 -8.74
CA ASP A 4 -18.41 -7.33 -9.90
C ASP A 4 -17.26 -6.32 -10.02
N PHE A 5 -16.04 -6.78 -9.83
CA PHE A 5 -14.81 -5.98 -9.98
C PHE A 5 -14.26 -6.02 -11.41
N SER A 6 -15.08 -6.37 -12.38
CA SER A 6 -14.78 -6.13 -13.80
C SER A 6 -14.80 -4.63 -14.09
N THR A 7 -14.27 -4.27 -15.23
CA THR A 7 -14.28 -2.88 -15.69
C THR A 7 -15.00 -2.79 -17.02
N GLU A 8 -15.39 -1.57 -17.41
CA GLU A 8 -16.01 -1.33 -18.69
C GLU A 8 -15.07 -1.67 -19.86
N PRO A 9 -15.62 -2.07 -21.04
CA PRO A 9 -14.82 -2.53 -22.17
C PRO A 9 -13.74 -1.54 -22.63
N GLU A 10 -14.00 -0.25 -22.51
CA GLU A 10 -13.04 0.81 -22.90
C GLU A 10 -11.82 0.85 -21.98
N PHE A 11 -12.01 0.64 -20.68
CA PHE A 11 -10.88 0.56 -19.77
C PHE A 11 -10.18 -0.80 -19.86
N GLN A 12 -10.91 -1.89 -20.14
CA GLN A 12 -10.30 -3.20 -20.40
C GLN A 12 -9.31 -3.12 -21.58
N LYS A 13 -9.67 -2.47 -22.69
CA LYS A 13 -8.75 -2.24 -23.82
C LYS A 13 -7.47 -1.50 -23.39
N LYS A 14 -7.60 -0.55 -22.45
CA LYS A 14 -6.43 0.13 -21.88
C LYS A 14 -5.56 -0.83 -21.07
N LEU A 15 -6.16 -1.70 -20.25
CA LEU A 15 -5.42 -2.71 -19.51
C LEU A 15 -4.71 -3.72 -20.41
N ASP A 16 -5.37 -4.15 -21.49
CA ASP A 16 -4.78 -5.05 -22.49
C ASP A 16 -3.57 -4.38 -23.18
N TRP A 17 -3.71 -3.10 -23.55
CA TRP A 17 -2.59 -2.32 -24.09
C TRP A 17 -1.45 -2.19 -23.06
N VAL A 18 -1.76 -1.96 -21.78
CA VAL A 18 -0.74 -1.86 -20.72
C VAL A 18 0.02 -3.17 -20.55
N ASP A 19 -0.67 -4.32 -20.62
CA ASP A 19 -0.02 -5.63 -20.49
C ASP A 19 0.93 -5.87 -21.67
N GLU A 20 0.48 -5.63 -22.90
CA GLU A 20 1.31 -5.75 -24.10
C GLU A 20 2.50 -4.78 -24.06
N PHE A 21 2.25 -3.52 -23.74
CA PHE A 21 3.28 -2.49 -23.66
C PHE A 21 4.36 -2.82 -22.60
N CYS A 22 3.96 -3.30 -21.46
CA CYS A 22 4.89 -3.71 -20.41
C CYS A 22 5.74 -4.90 -20.86
N ARG A 23 5.12 -5.92 -21.46
CA ARG A 23 5.83 -7.12 -21.92
C ARG A 23 6.77 -6.83 -23.08
N GLU A 24 6.34 -6.02 -24.07
CA GLU A 24 7.10 -5.79 -25.29
C GLU A 24 8.13 -4.65 -25.18
N GLN A 25 7.91 -3.67 -24.30
CA GLN A 25 8.75 -2.48 -24.22
C GLN A 25 9.48 -2.33 -22.88
N ILE A 26 8.79 -2.57 -21.75
CA ILE A 26 9.34 -2.30 -20.43
C ILE A 26 10.20 -3.47 -19.93
N GLU A 27 9.72 -4.69 -20.05
CA GLU A 27 10.46 -5.86 -19.58
C GLU A 27 11.83 -5.99 -20.28
N PRO A 28 11.95 -5.90 -21.61
CA PRO A 28 13.25 -5.89 -22.26
C PRO A 28 14.16 -4.72 -21.84
N LEU A 29 13.58 -3.52 -21.63
CA LEU A 29 14.31 -2.36 -21.15
C LEU A 29 15.02 -2.62 -19.82
N GLU A 30 14.34 -3.32 -18.88
CA GLU A 30 14.86 -3.61 -17.56
C GLU A 30 16.13 -4.50 -17.59
N TYR A 31 16.21 -5.41 -18.56
CA TYR A 31 17.35 -6.29 -18.74
C TYR A 31 18.52 -5.60 -19.45
N VAL A 32 18.23 -4.69 -20.39
CA VAL A 32 19.28 -3.99 -21.16
C VAL A 32 19.78 -2.75 -20.42
N PHE A 33 18.88 -1.98 -19.80
CA PHE A 33 19.17 -0.73 -19.12
C PHE A 33 18.57 -0.70 -17.70
N PRO A 34 19.12 -1.45 -16.75
CA PRO A 34 18.64 -1.41 -15.36
C PRO A 34 18.62 0.03 -14.84
N TYR A 35 17.49 0.41 -14.18
CA TYR A 35 17.29 1.77 -13.67
C TYR A 35 17.22 2.88 -14.75
N ALA A 36 16.83 2.56 -15.97
CA ALA A 36 16.78 3.47 -17.12
C ALA A 36 16.08 4.82 -16.83
N VAL A 37 15.00 4.82 -16.07
CA VAL A 37 14.21 6.04 -15.75
C VAL A 37 15.06 7.12 -15.05
N ARG A 38 16.06 6.71 -14.28
CA ARG A 38 16.97 7.62 -13.56
C ARG A 38 18.37 7.66 -14.16
N SER A 39 18.51 7.18 -15.39
CA SER A 39 19.80 7.21 -16.11
C SER A 39 20.28 8.65 -16.32
N PRO A 40 21.57 8.94 -16.06
CA PRO A 40 22.15 10.22 -16.43
C PRO A 40 22.47 10.31 -17.94
N ASP A 41 22.45 9.18 -18.66
CA ASP A 41 22.74 9.12 -20.09
C ASP A 41 21.60 9.77 -20.89
N PRO A 42 21.89 10.80 -21.71
CA PRO A 42 20.86 11.54 -22.44
C PRO A 42 20.14 10.69 -23.49
N VAL A 43 20.79 9.66 -24.06
CA VAL A 43 20.18 8.77 -25.05
C VAL A 43 19.18 7.85 -24.38
N VAL A 44 19.56 7.22 -23.25
CA VAL A 44 18.66 6.40 -22.46
C VAL A 44 17.48 7.22 -21.93
N LYS A 45 17.76 8.44 -21.44
CA LYS A 45 16.71 9.35 -20.98
C LYS A 45 15.72 9.70 -22.09
N ALA A 46 16.20 10.00 -23.31
CA ALA A 46 15.34 10.29 -24.45
C ALA A 46 14.48 9.08 -24.84
N TYR A 47 15.04 7.88 -24.80
CA TYR A 47 14.29 6.65 -25.04
C TYR A 47 13.16 6.46 -24.02
N VAL A 48 13.47 6.59 -22.72
CA VAL A 48 12.47 6.51 -21.64
C VAL A 48 11.37 7.56 -21.82
N ARG A 49 11.72 8.78 -22.22
CA ARG A 49 10.74 9.84 -22.52
C ARG A 49 9.79 9.45 -23.66
N GLY A 50 10.29 8.76 -24.66
CA GLY A 50 9.45 8.19 -25.74
C GLY A 50 8.44 7.17 -25.23
N LEU A 51 8.82 6.31 -24.29
CA LEU A 51 7.90 5.37 -23.64
C LEU A 51 6.85 6.10 -22.78
N GLN A 52 7.28 7.08 -22.00
CA GLN A 52 6.38 7.91 -21.19
C GLN A 52 5.37 8.68 -22.04
N GLN A 53 5.80 9.16 -23.22
CA GLN A 53 4.89 9.83 -24.16
C GLN A 53 3.80 8.88 -24.65
N GLN A 54 4.13 7.63 -24.97
CA GLN A 54 3.12 6.62 -25.36
C GLN A 54 2.10 6.40 -24.23
N VAL A 55 2.53 6.36 -22.96
CA VAL A 55 1.60 6.28 -21.80
C VAL A 55 0.70 7.52 -21.71
N LYS A 56 1.27 8.73 -21.94
CA LYS A 56 0.50 9.98 -21.98
C LYS A 56 -0.53 9.99 -23.11
N ASP A 57 -0.18 9.51 -24.29
CA ASP A 57 -1.07 9.41 -25.46
C ASP A 57 -2.25 8.47 -25.22
N GLN A 58 -2.08 7.45 -24.35
CA GLN A 58 -3.17 6.58 -23.91
C GLN A 58 -4.04 7.20 -22.79
N GLY A 59 -3.67 8.38 -22.28
CA GLY A 59 -4.33 9.01 -21.13
C GLY A 59 -4.16 8.23 -19.82
N LEU A 60 -3.02 7.53 -19.66
CA LEU A 60 -2.71 6.69 -18.50
C LEU A 60 -1.60 7.29 -17.60
N TRP A 61 -1.20 8.52 -17.89
CA TRP A 61 -0.20 9.21 -17.10
C TRP A 61 -0.77 9.72 -15.78
N ALA A 62 -0.03 9.55 -14.69
CA ALA A 62 -0.42 10.01 -13.35
C ALA A 62 -1.85 9.58 -12.93
N ILE A 63 -2.24 8.37 -13.30
CA ILE A 63 -3.59 7.79 -13.10
C ILE A 63 -4.07 7.79 -11.65
N PHE A 64 -3.18 7.99 -10.68
CA PHE A 64 -3.47 8.07 -9.25
C PHE A 64 -4.09 9.41 -8.81
N LEU A 65 -3.99 10.47 -9.63
CA LEU A 65 -4.54 11.78 -9.34
C LEU A 65 -5.98 11.92 -9.84
N ASP A 66 -6.80 12.57 -9.02
CA ASP A 66 -8.15 12.99 -9.40
C ASP A 66 -8.09 14.07 -10.48
N ASP A 67 -9.17 14.22 -11.25
CA ASP A 67 -9.30 15.24 -12.30
C ASP A 67 -9.19 16.66 -11.75
N GLN A 68 -9.76 16.93 -10.58
CA GLN A 68 -9.66 18.21 -9.88
C GLN A 68 -8.22 18.55 -9.46
N LEU A 69 -7.33 17.55 -9.39
CA LEU A 69 -5.92 17.69 -9.03
C LEU A 69 -4.99 17.61 -10.25
N GLY A 70 -5.56 17.62 -11.47
CA GLY A 70 -4.81 17.57 -12.72
C GLY A 70 -4.49 16.18 -13.24
N GLY A 71 -5.08 15.14 -12.67
CA GLY A 71 -4.99 13.76 -13.14
C GLY A 71 -6.13 13.36 -14.07
N PRO A 72 -6.16 12.11 -14.55
CA PRO A 72 -7.22 11.61 -15.42
C PRO A 72 -8.51 11.20 -14.69
N GLY A 73 -8.56 11.21 -13.35
CA GLY A 73 -9.76 10.99 -12.57
C GLY A 73 -10.36 9.58 -12.65
N PHE A 74 -9.57 8.55 -12.85
CA PHE A 74 -10.06 7.17 -12.99
C PHE A 74 -10.54 6.52 -11.68
N GLY A 75 -10.15 7.06 -10.52
CA GLY A 75 -10.44 6.49 -9.21
C GLY A 75 -9.55 5.32 -8.81
N GLN A 76 -9.73 4.84 -7.58
CA GLN A 76 -8.86 3.85 -6.98
C GLN A 76 -9.08 2.44 -7.52
N LEU A 77 -10.31 2.09 -7.93
CA LEU A 77 -10.58 0.75 -8.47
C LEU A 77 -9.84 0.52 -9.80
N LYS A 78 -9.91 1.47 -10.72
CA LYS A 78 -9.17 1.39 -11.99
C LYS A 78 -7.65 1.46 -11.78
N LEU A 79 -7.21 2.28 -10.82
CA LEU A 79 -5.81 2.30 -10.41
C LEU A 79 -5.37 0.94 -9.84
N ALA A 80 -6.22 0.23 -9.09
CA ALA A 80 -5.91 -1.10 -8.59
C ALA A 80 -5.71 -2.10 -9.74
N LEU A 81 -6.63 -2.12 -10.70
CA LEU A 81 -6.53 -2.98 -11.88
C LEU A 81 -5.27 -2.69 -12.70
N LEU A 82 -4.92 -1.42 -12.91
CA LEU A 82 -3.68 -1.03 -13.59
C LEU A 82 -2.44 -1.51 -12.83
N ASN A 83 -2.41 -1.32 -11.50
CA ASN A 83 -1.27 -1.74 -10.68
C ASN A 83 -1.09 -3.27 -10.62
N GLU A 84 -2.15 -4.07 -10.86
CA GLU A 84 -2.04 -5.53 -11.02
C GLU A 84 -1.23 -5.93 -12.26
N VAL A 85 -1.13 -5.04 -13.25
CA VAL A 85 -0.29 -5.24 -14.45
C VAL A 85 1.09 -4.65 -14.24
N ILE A 86 1.18 -3.32 -14.02
CA ILE A 86 2.47 -2.61 -13.95
C ILE A 86 3.32 -3.03 -12.75
N GLY A 87 2.73 -3.55 -11.68
CA GLY A 87 3.45 -4.02 -10.50
C GLY A 87 4.30 -5.28 -10.74
N ARG A 88 4.15 -5.97 -11.88
CA ARG A 88 5.03 -7.09 -12.28
C ARG A 88 6.43 -6.60 -12.67
N TYR A 89 6.56 -5.36 -13.11
CA TYR A 89 7.75 -4.78 -13.72
C TYR A 89 8.29 -3.65 -12.83
N PRO A 90 9.52 -3.74 -12.31
CA PRO A 90 10.10 -2.74 -11.39
C PRO A 90 10.10 -1.31 -11.93
N SER A 91 10.31 -1.12 -13.23
CA SER A 91 10.38 0.20 -13.88
C SER A 91 9.02 0.76 -14.33
N ALA A 92 8.02 -0.11 -14.51
CA ALA A 92 6.71 0.31 -15.05
C ALA A 92 6.03 1.40 -14.22
N PRO A 93 5.97 1.33 -12.87
CA PRO A 93 5.37 2.41 -12.10
C PRO A 93 5.99 3.79 -12.37
N GLN A 94 7.30 3.84 -12.63
CA GLN A 94 7.99 5.10 -12.96
C GLN A 94 7.68 5.56 -14.39
N ILE A 95 7.61 4.63 -15.35
CA ILE A 95 7.27 4.93 -16.76
C ILE A 95 5.82 5.40 -16.89
N PHE A 96 4.92 4.96 -16.00
CA PHE A 96 3.53 5.41 -15.93
C PHE A 96 3.32 6.66 -15.04
N GLY A 97 4.40 7.28 -14.52
CA GLY A 97 4.29 8.43 -13.61
C GLY A 97 3.59 8.12 -12.29
N ALA A 98 3.58 6.83 -11.86
CA ALA A 98 2.83 6.33 -10.72
C ALA A 98 3.70 5.75 -9.60
N ALA A 99 5.00 6.10 -9.54
CA ALA A 99 5.94 5.58 -8.55
C ALA A 99 6.02 6.44 -7.29
N ALA A 100 6.12 5.78 -6.13
CA ALA A 100 6.52 6.44 -4.89
C ALA A 100 8.05 6.76 -4.90
N PRO A 101 8.49 7.83 -4.20
CA PRO A 101 7.73 8.71 -3.31
C PRO A 101 6.97 9.83 -4.02
N ASP A 102 7.21 10.05 -5.32
CA ASP A 102 6.70 11.20 -6.07
C ASP A 102 5.17 11.25 -6.08
N THR A 103 4.47 10.11 -6.22
CA THR A 103 3.00 10.08 -6.22
C THR A 103 2.40 10.74 -4.98
N GLY A 104 2.78 10.31 -3.79
CA GLY A 104 2.25 10.88 -2.55
C GLY A 104 2.69 12.33 -2.31
N ASN A 105 3.87 12.71 -2.80
CA ASN A 105 4.35 14.09 -2.71
C ASN A 105 3.58 15.00 -3.68
N MET A 106 3.27 14.53 -4.90
CA MET A 106 2.41 15.23 -5.85
C MET A 106 0.98 15.39 -5.32
N GLU A 107 0.41 14.36 -4.68
CA GLU A 107 -0.90 14.46 -4.02
C GLU A 107 -0.95 15.56 -2.93
N MET A 108 0.13 15.71 -2.15
CA MET A 108 0.23 16.80 -1.16
C MET A 108 0.30 18.17 -1.84
N LEU A 109 1.17 18.32 -2.86
CA LEU A 109 1.29 19.57 -3.60
C LEU A 109 -0.02 19.95 -4.30
N ALA A 110 -0.67 19.00 -4.97
CA ALA A 110 -1.92 19.23 -5.67
C ALA A 110 -3.03 19.70 -4.71
N ALA A 111 -3.09 19.12 -3.50
CA ALA A 111 -4.15 19.40 -2.54
C ALA A 111 -3.90 20.63 -1.65
N TYR A 112 -2.65 20.95 -1.35
CA TYR A 112 -2.30 21.97 -0.34
C TYR A 112 -1.34 23.06 -0.86
N GLY A 113 -0.76 22.88 -2.05
CA GLY A 113 0.13 23.86 -2.64
C GLY A 113 -0.60 25.11 -3.14
N THR A 114 0.05 26.27 -3.03
CA THR A 114 -0.38 27.45 -3.76
C THR A 114 -0.16 27.29 -5.27
N GLU A 115 -0.76 28.12 -6.10
CA GLU A 115 -0.57 28.02 -7.55
C GLU A 115 0.91 28.20 -7.93
N GLU A 116 1.65 29.10 -7.25
CA GLU A 116 3.08 29.29 -7.45
C GLU A 116 3.88 28.03 -7.06
N GLN A 117 3.51 27.36 -5.97
CA GLN A 117 4.12 26.08 -5.55
C GLN A 117 3.81 24.95 -6.54
N LYS A 118 2.60 24.90 -7.08
CA LYS A 118 2.22 23.92 -8.11
C LYS A 118 3.01 24.12 -9.41
N GLU A 119 3.11 25.33 -9.90
CA GLU A 119 3.92 25.62 -11.08
C GLU A 119 5.42 25.32 -10.85
N ARG A 120 5.94 25.66 -9.68
CA ARG A 120 7.34 25.49 -9.35
C ARG A 120 7.76 24.04 -9.11
N TRP A 121 6.90 23.21 -8.48
CA TRP A 121 7.25 21.88 -8.05
C TRP A 121 6.33 20.76 -8.56
N LEU A 122 5.00 20.94 -8.56
CA LEU A 122 4.08 19.89 -8.98
C LEU A 122 4.24 19.58 -10.46
N LYS A 123 4.23 20.60 -11.31
CA LYS A 123 4.33 20.43 -12.75
C LYS A 123 5.64 19.74 -13.19
N PRO A 124 6.83 20.18 -12.73
CA PRO A 124 8.07 19.46 -13.05
C PRO A 124 8.12 18.02 -12.48
N LEU A 125 7.49 17.75 -11.33
CA LEU A 125 7.37 16.40 -10.80
C LEU A 125 6.45 15.54 -11.66
N MET A 126 5.31 16.08 -12.09
CA MET A 126 4.39 15.40 -13.00
C MET A 126 5.05 15.08 -14.35
N ASP A 127 5.88 15.98 -14.85
CA ASP A 127 6.62 15.75 -16.10
C ASP A 127 7.87 14.90 -15.92
N GLN A 128 8.20 14.51 -14.68
CA GLN A 128 9.44 13.81 -14.30
C GLN A 128 10.72 14.54 -14.75
N ASP A 129 10.67 15.86 -14.84
CA ASP A 129 11.85 16.71 -14.98
C ASP A 129 12.52 16.98 -13.63
N MET A 130 11.81 16.68 -12.56
CA MET A 130 12.23 16.75 -11.17
C MET A 130 11.82 15.48 -10.44
N PHE A 131 12.62 15.07 -9.45
CA PHE A 131 12.32 13.96 -8.55
C PHE A 131 12.30 14.44 -7.11
N SER A 132 11.49 13.79 -6.28
CA SER A 132 11.36 14.16 -4.88
C SER A 132 11.70 13.02 -3.92
N ALA A 133 11.94 13.38 -2.66
CA ALA A 133 12.04 12.43 -1.57
C ALA A 133 11.17 12.88 -0.39
N TYR A 134 10.72 11.92 0.42
CA TYR A 134 9.93 12.18 1.61
C TYR A 134 10.75 11.92 2.87
N SER A 135 10.98 12.98 3.64
CA SER A 135 11.88 13.04 4.78
C SER A 135 11.06 13.16 6.07
N MET A 136 10.65 12.02 6.63
CA MET A 136 9.71 11.97 7.76
C MET A 136 10.32 11.34 9.01
N THR A 137 10.73 10.07 8.94
CA THR A 137 11.23 9.27 10.06
C THR A 137 12.49 9.89 10.68
N GLU A 138 12.63 9.79 11.99
CA GLU A 138 13.81 10.23 12.72
C GLU A 138 14.47 9.05 13.46
N PRO A 139 15.75 9.12 13.83
CA PRO A 139 16.44 8.01 14.49
C PRO A 139 15.77 7.54 15.79
N GLN A 140 15.17 8.44 16.56
CA GLN A 140 14.49 8.15 17.82
C GLN A 140 13.00 7.81 17.66
N GLY A 141 12.40 8.03 16.48
CA GLY A 141 10.97 7.85 16.28
C GLY A 141 10.62 7.42 14.87
N GLY A 142 10.05 6.22 14.71
CA GLY A 142 9.52 5.72 13.43
C GLY A 142 8.01 5.59 13.48
N SER A 143 7.51 4.61 14.22
CA SER A 143 6.07 4.33 14.38
C SER A 143 5.32 5.33 15.26
N ASP A 144 6.04 6.14 16.01
CA ASP A 144 5.48 7.21 16.86
C ASP A 144 6.03 8.58 16.44
N PRO A 145 5.32 9.33 15.57
CA PRO A 145 5.72 10.67 15.14
C PRO A 145 5.67 11.74 16.25
N SER A 146 5.13 11.43 17.43
CA SER A 146 5.14 12.37 18.57
C SER A 146 6.54 12.59 19.15
N LEU A 147 7.46 11.64 18.83
CA LEU A 147 8.85 11.71 19.25
C LEU A 147 9.74 12.55 18.32
N PHE A 148 9.21 13.04 17.21
CA PHE A 148 9.99 13.82 16.24
C PHE A 148 10.43 15.16 16.83
N LYS A 149 11.64 15.59 16.46
CA LYS A 149 12.30 16.78 16.98
C LYS A 149 12.68 17.79 15.90
N THR A 150 12.75 17.35 14.63
CA THR A 150 13.04 18.26 13.51
C THR A 150 12.02 19.38 13.50
N HIS A 151 12.48 20.62 13.53
CA HIS A 151 11.63 21.80 13.63
C HIS A 151 12.13 22.94 12.72
N ALA A 152 11.26 23.87 12.40
CA ALA A 152 11.57 25.08 11.69
C ALA A 152 11.27 26.30 12.56
N VAL A 153 12.16 27.28 12.54
CA VAL A 153 11.97 28.55 13.25
C VAL A 153 11.94 29.67 12.23
N ARG A 154 10.99 30.58 12.36
CA ARG A 154 10.93 31.77 11.50
C ARG A 154 12.00 32.77 11.89
N ASP A 155 12.81 33.22 10.93
CA ASP A 155 13.85 34.22 11.10
C ASP A 155 13.74 35.25 9.95
N GLY A 156 13.06 36.34 10.21
CA GLY A 156 12.75 37.37 9.18
C GLY A 156 11.85 36.79 8.09
N ASP A 157 12.35 36.77 6.86
CA ASP A 157 11.65 36.32 5.65
C ASP A 157 12.00 34.87 5.28
N GLU A 158 12.61 34.13 6.21
CA GLU A 158 13.05 32.75 6.00
C GLU A 158 12.58 31.83 7.14
N TRP A 159 12.53 30.53 6.84
CA TRP A 159 12.50 29.45 7.81
C TRP A 159 13.89 28.86 7.98
N VAL A 160 14.29 28.60 9.22
CA VAL A 160 15.53 27.91 9.60
C VAL A 160 15.19 26.54 10.13
N ILE A 161 15.56 25.49 9.39
CA ILE A 161 15.23 24.10 9.71
C ILE A 161 16.44 23.43 10.37
N ASN A 162 16.18 22.81 11.52
CA ASN A 162 17.17 22.04 12.28
C ASN A 162 16.63 20.68 12.66
N GLY A 163 17.46 19.63 12.55
CA GLY A 163 17.14 18.27 12.95
C GLY A 163 17.76 17.22 12.03
N GLU A 164 17.24 16.02 12.12
CA GLU A 164 17.74 14.89 11.32
C GLU A 164 16.60 13.96 10.93
N LYS A 165 16.73 13.35 9.75
CA LYS A 165 15.77 12.41 9.20
C LYS A 165 16.45 11.16 8.72
N TRP A 166 15.82 10.01 8.96
CA TRP A 166 16.36 8.71 8.60
C TRP A 166 15.44 7.97 7.62
N PHE A 167 15.99 7.02 6.89
CA PHE A 167 15.27 6.26 5.86
C PHE A 167 14.59 7.12 4.78
N THR A 168 15.20 8.25 4.43
CA THR A 168 14.73 9.09 3.33
C THR A 168 15.10 8.44 2.01
N SER A 169 14.17 7.65 1.45
CA SER A 169 14.38 6.95 0.19
C SER A 169 14.58 7.94 -0.96
N ALA A 170 15.54 7.63 -1.84
CA ALA A 170 15.92 8.46 -2.98
C ALA A 170 16.49 9.85 -2.63
N GLY A 171 16.79 10.16 -1.37
CA GLY A 171 17.29 11.47 -0.95
C GLY A 171 18.54 11.96 -1.70
N ARG A 172 19.44 11.05 -2.14
CA ARG A 172 20.67 11.41 -2.90
C ARG A 172 20.40 11.84 -4.34
N VAL A 173 19.31 11.37 -4.93
CA VAL A 173 18.98 11.59 -6.35
C VAL A 173 17.77 12.51 -6.53
N ALA A 174 17.05 12.83 -5.46
CA ALA A 174 15.95 13.80 -5.49
C ALA A 174 16.47 15.22 -5.74
N ASP A 175 15.66 16.03 -6.36
CA ASP A 175 15.90 17.48 -6.52
C ASP A 175 15.37 18.25 -5.33
N ILE A 176 14.23 17.80 -4.78
CA ILE A 176 13.56 18.40 -3.62
C ILE A 176 13.24 17.34 -2.55
N LEU A 177 13.22 17.79 -1.31
CA LEU A 177 12.91 17.01 -0.12
C LEU A 177 11.65 17.56 0.53
N PHE A 178 10.65 16.71 0.76
CA PHE A 178 9.49 17.05 1.58
C PHE A 178 9.83 16.73 3.03
N VAL A 179 10.13 17.75 3.81
CA VAL A 179 10.63 17.63 5.18
C VAL A 179 9.51 17.83 6.18
N MET A 180 9.16 16.78 6.92
CA MET A 180 8.20 16.87 8.01
C MET A 180 8.88 17.44 9.26
N CYS A 181 8.57 18.67 9.60
CA CYS A 181 8.91 19.29 10.88
C CYS A 181 7.76 19.17 11.89
N THR A 182 8.03 19.39 13.17
CA THR A 182 7.00 19.36 14.23
C THR A 182 5.88 20.38 14.01
N ASN A 183 6.21 21.48 13.35
CA ASN A 183 5.34 22.64 13.11
C ASN A 183 5.02 22.92 11.62
N GLY A 184 5.39 22.04 10.69
CA GLY A 184 5.04 22.22 9.27
C GLY A 184 5.63 21.18 8.34
N MET A 185 5.15 21.17 7.10
CA MET A 185 5.72 20.41 5.99
C MET A 185 6.44 21.38 5.07
N PHE A 186 7.74 21.16 4.84
CA PHE A 186 8.57 22.09 4.05
C PHE A 186 9.09 21.42 2.78
N VAL A 187 9.11 22.17 1.67
CA VAL A 187 9.75 21.73 0.43
C VAL A 187 11.16 22.33 0.39
N VAL A 188 12.17 21.49 0.54
CA VAL A 188 13.58 21.91 0.65
C VAL A 188 14.35 21.42 -0.59
N PRO A 189 14.94 22.31 -1.40
CA PRO A 189 15.86 21.89 -2.45
C PRO A 189 17.03 21.11 -1.86
N ARG A 190 17.35 19.94 -2.42
CA ARG A 190 18.39 19.05 -1.87
C ARG A 190 19.76 19.70 -1.71
N LYS A 191 20.08 20.67 -2.57
CA LYS A 191 21.37 21.36 -2.58
C LYS A 191 21.41 22.61 -1.68
N THR A 192 20.36 22.87 -0.90
CA THR A 192 20.35 24.00 0.04
C THR A 192 21.51 23.86 1.04
N PRO A 193 22.28 24.91 1.31
CA PRO A 193 23.33 24.90 2.33
C PRO A 193 22.79 24.40 3.68
N GLY A 194 23.58 23.57 4.36
CA GLY A 194 23.19 22.94 5.62
C GLY A 194 22.48 21.59 5.47
N VAL A 195 22.10 21.17 4.25
CA VAL A 195 21.59 19.81 3.99
C VAL A 195 22.76 18.86 3.79
N GLU A 196 22.97 17.94 4.74
CA GLU A 196 23.98 16.90 4.66
C GLU A 196 23.29 15.53 4.46
N ILE A 197 23.63 14.84 3.37
CA ILE A 197 23.06 13.54 3.03
C ILE A 197 24.09 12.45 3.20
N LYS A 198 23.90 11.61 4.22
CA LYS A 198 24.72 10.43 4.47
C LYS A 198 24.15 9.22 3.72
N PRO A 199 24.99 8.45 3.02
CA PRO A 199 24.54 7.25 2.33
C PRO A 199 24.17 6.16 3.34
N GLU A 200 23.03 5.51 3.12
CA GLU A 200 22.60 4.32 3.84
C GLU A 200 22.34 3.16 2.87
N PRO A 201 22.33 1.91 3.34
CA PRO A 201 22.07 0.76 2.48
C PRO A 201 20.76 0.85 1.71
N ARG A 202 20.70 0.28 0.51
CA ARG A 202 19.48 0.16 -0.32
C ARG A 202 18.81 1.49 -0.66
N ASN A 203 19.60 2.55 -0.91
CA ASN A 203 19.10 3.89 -1.29
C ASN A 203 18.19 4.56 -0.25
N HIS A 204 18.27 4.16 1.01
CA HIS A 204 17.74 4.93 2.13
C HIS A 204 18.84 5.89 2.61
N ASN A 205 18.46 7.09 3.02
CA ASN A 205 19.46 8.08 3.42
C ASN A 205 19.16 8.62 4.81
N HIS A 206 20.21 8.91 5.54
CA HIS A 206 20.21 9.72 6.73
C HIS A 206 20.49 11.16 6.31
N ILE A 207 19.60 12.09 6.59
CA ILE A 207 19.72 13.51 6.21
C ILE A 207 19.76 14.36 7.47
N ILE A 208 20.80 15.19 7.58
CA ILE A 208 20.96 16.19 8.64
C ILE A 208 20.63 17.55 8.06
N TYR A 209 19.83 18.29 8.79
CA TYR A 209 19.47 19.69 8.51
C TYR A 209 20.12 20.55 9.59
N ASN A 210 21.13 21.34 9.22
CA ASN A 210 21.89 22.19 10.10
C ASN A 210 21.78 23.65 9.62
N ASP A 211 20.94 24.44 10.30
CA ASP A 211 20.61 25.81 9.96
C ASP A 211 20.19 25.97 8.47
N VAL A 212 19.39 25.04 7.97
CA VAL A 212 18.90 25.04 6.59
C VAL A 212 17.89 26.15 6.41
N ARG A 213 18.25 27.16 5.60
CA ARG A 213 17.42 28.34 5.34
C ARG A 213 16.63 28.20 4.05
N VAL A 214 15.33 28.41 4.13
CA VAL A 214 14.43 28.42 2.98
C VAL A 214 13.45 29.59 3.10
N PRO A 215 13.01 30.20 1.97
CA PRO A 215 12.00 31.25 1.95
C PRO A 215 10.68 30.84 2.61
N LEU A 216 9.87 31.80 3.04
CA LEU A 216 8.59 31.56 3.71
C LEU A 216 7.62 30.74 2.84
N ASP A 217 7.65 30.92 1.52
CA ASP A 217 6.83 30.21 0.53
C ASP A 217 7.23 28.74 0.33
N HIS A 218 8.23 28.24 1.05
CA HIS A 218 8.60 26.83 1.08
C HIS A 218 7.78 26.00 2.10
N LEU A 219 6.97 26.63 2.94
CA LEU A 219 5.98 25.95 3.77
C LEU A 219 4.83 25.44 2.89
N LEU A 220 4.58 24.14 2.89
CA LEU A 220 3.46 23.52 2.18
C LEU A 220 2.25 23.41 3.11
N GLY A 221 1.14 24.01 2.71
CA GLY A 221 -0.08 24.05 3.51
C GLY A 221 0.05 24.95 4.76
N PRO A 222 -0.81 24.78 5.77
CA PRO A 222 -0.80 25.61 6.98
C PRO A 222 0.34 25.26 7.94
N GLU A 223 0.75 26.23 8.76
CA GLU A 223 1.55 25.97 9.97
C GLU A 223 0.83 24.94 10.84
N ASP A 224 1.58 24.11 11.53
CA ASP A 224 1.10 22.95 12.33
C ASP A 224 0.34 21.87 11.51
N GLY A 225 0.25 22.02 10.19
CA GLY A 225 -0.43 21.08 9.28
C GLY A 225 0.30 19.78 8.97
N ALA A 226 1.56 19.62 9.37
CA ALA A 226 2.41 18.50 8.96
C ALA A 226 1.78 17.11 9.15
N LYS A 227 1.09 16.89 10.27
CA LYS A 227 0.43 15.60 10.58
C LYS A 227 -0.73 15.30 9.62
N VAL A 228 -1.51 16.31 9.24
CA VAL A 228 -2.65 16.16 8.31
C VAL A 228 -2.13 15.83 6.92
N LEU A 229 -1.14 16.58 6.44
CA LEU A 229 -0.50 16.35 5.14
C LEU A 229 0.14 14.95 5.07
N ALA A 230 0.86 14.55 6.13
CA ALA A 230 1.47 13.23 6.22
C ALA A 230 0.42 12.10 6.16
N GLN A 231 -0.72 12.22 6.85
CA GLN A 231 -1.77 11.20 6.82
C GLN A 231 -2.45 11.10 5.44
N ARG A 232 -2.65 12.22 4.74
CA ARG A 232 -3.16 12.20 3.35
C ARG A 232 -2.21 11.43 2.44
N ARG A 233 -0.94 11.80 2.43
CA ARG A 233 0.12 11.15 1.64
C ARG A 233 0.22 9.65 1.92
N LEU A 234 0.26 9.27 3.20
CA LEU A 234 0.42 7.87 3.61
C LEU A 234 -0.84 7.04 3.32
N GLY A 235 -2.02 7.66 3.27
CA GLY A 235 -3.28 6.99 2.95
C GLY A 235 -3.26 6.35 1.57
N GLY A 236 -2.93 7.12 0.54
CA GLY A 236 -2.77 6.66 -0.83
C GLY A 236 -1.62 5.65 -0.97
N GLY A 237 -0.44 5.95 -0.40
CA GLY A 237 0.72 5.07 -0.47
C GLY A 237 0.44 3.65 0.01
N ARG A 238 -0.31 3.47 1.10
CA ARG A 238 -0.64 2.16 1.67
C ARG A 238 -1.40 1.25 0.71
N ILE A 239 -2.44 1.80 0.07
CA ILE A 239 -3.25 1.02 -0.89
C ILE A 239 -2.49 0.76 -2.19
N HIS A 240 -1.71 1.73 -2.69
CA HIS A 240 -0.92 1.57 -3.90
C HIS A 240 0.17 0.48 -3.74
N HIS A 241 0.80 0.37 -2.57
CA HIS A 241 1.71 -0.74 -2.28
C HIS A 241 1.02 -2.10 -2.34
N ALA A 242 -0.18 -2.21 -1.76
CA ALA A 242 -0.94 -3.45 -1.77
C ALA A 242 -1.39 -3.85 -3.19
N MET A 243 -1.83 -2.89 -3.99
CA MET A 243 -2.19 -3.13 -5.39
C MET A 243 -1.02 -3.75 -6.19
N ARG A 244 0.19 -3.19 -6.05
CA ARG A 244 1.39 -3.73 -6.71
C ARG A 244 1.87 -5.05 -6.13
N THR A 245 1.65 -5.27 -4.85
CA THR A 245 2.00 -6.55 -4.19
C THR A 245 1.20 -7.71 -4.80
N ILE A 246 -0.05 -7.49 -5.21
CA ILE A 246 -0.84 -8.50 -5.93
C ILE A 246 -0.12 -8.94 -7.21
N ALA A 247 0.38 -8.00 -8.00
CA ALA A 247 1.11 -8.30 -9.23
C ALA A 247 2.37 -9.14 -8.97
N GLN A 248 3.12 -8.84 -7.92
CA GLN A 248 4.30 -9.61 -7.52
C GLN A 248 3.92 -11.02 -7.05
N CYS A 249 2.85 -11.17 -6.27
CA CYS A 249 2.35 -12.49 -5.86
C CYS A 249 1.85 -13.30 -7.06
N LYS A 250 1.18 -12.67 -8.04
CA LYS A 250 0.78 -13.33 -9.29
C LYS A 250 1.99 -13.84 -10.06
N LEU A 251 3.03 -13.00 -10.23
CA LEU A 251 4.26 -13.41 -10.89
C LEU A 251 4.94 -14.61 -10.18
N ALA A 252 5.03 -14.57 -8.86
CA ALA A 252 5.60 -15.67 -8.09
C ALA A 252 4.79 -16.97 -8.21
N LEU A 253 3.46 -16.87 -8.26
CA LEU A 253 2.56 -18.02 -8.47
C LEU A 253 2.70 -18.58 -9.91
N ASP A 254 2.72 -17.71 -10.93
CA ASP A 254 2.92 -18.11 -12.33
C ASP A 254 4.25 -18.88 -12.47
N MET A 255 5.36 -18.31 -11.98
CA MET A 255 6.67 -18.96 -11.98
C MET A 255 6.66 -20.31 -11.25
N MET A 256 5.98 -20.40 -10.12
CA MET A 256 5.85 -21.64 -9.35
C MET A 256 5.11 -22.71 -10.15
N CYS A 257 4.01 -22.36 -10.84
CA CYS A 257 3.24 -23.28 -11.68
C CYS A 257 4.04 -23.74 -12.90
N GLU A 258 4.69 -22.82 -13.61
CA GLU A 258 5.54 -23.13 -14.76
C GLU A 258 6.69 -24.06 -14.38
N ARG A 259 7.34 -23.76 -13.23
CA ARG A 259 8.40 -24.62 -12.70
C ARG A 259 7.89 -26.00 -12.35
N ALA A 260 6.72 -26.08 -11.73
CA ALA A 260 6.11 -27.36 -11.34
C ALA A 260 5.79 -28.25 -12.53
N LEU A 261 5.37 -27.66 -13.64
CA LEU A 261 5.04 -28.38 -14.87
C LEU A 261 6.26 -28.68 -15.78
N SER A 262 7.42 -28.08 -15.50
CA SER A 262 8.62 -28.25 -16.34
C SER A 262 9.77 -29.02 -15.64
N ARG A 263 9.63 -29.34 -14.34
CA ARG A 263 10.68 -30.02 -13.56
C ARG A 263 10.26 -31.40 -13.13
N GLU A 264 11.12 -32.38 -13.35
CA GLU A 264 10.95 -33.76 -12.87
C GLU A 264 11.76 -34.01 -11.60
N SER A 265 11.21 -34.85 -10.73
CA SER A 265 11.88 -35.40 -9.55
C SER A 265 11.28 -36.76 -9.22
N HIS A 266 12.13 -37.75 -8.90
CA HIS A 266 11.72 -39.13 -8.62
C HIS A 266 10.84 -39.77 -9.70
N GLY A 267 11.14 -39.43 -10.98
CA GLY A 267 10.45 -40.01 -12.14
C GLY A 267 9.09 -39.40 -12.50
N ASN A 268 8.66 -38.33 -11.80
CA ASN A 268 7.41 -37.64 -12.06
C ASN A 268 7.64 -36.11 -12.17
N LEU A 269 6.70 -35.39 -12.78
CA LEU A 269 6.68 -33.93 -12.69
C LEU A 269 6.49 -33.52 -11.23
N ILE A 270 7.17 -32.47 -10.79
CA ILE A 270 6.99 -32.01 -9.40
C ILE A 270 5.57 -31.48 -9.13
N ALA A 271 4.82 -31.11 -10.18
CA ALA A 271 3.39 -30.80 -10.11
C ALA A 271 2.52 -31.97 -9.62
N GLU A 272 2.99 -33.20 -9.72
CA GLU A 272 2.26 -34.41 -9.28
C GLU A 272 2.47 -34.69 -7.78
N HIS A 273 3.41 -34.03 -7.13
CA HIS A 273 3.68 -34.19 -5.70
C HIS A 273 2.71 -33.34 -4.87
N GLN A 274 1.98 -33.97 -3.95
CA GLN A 274 0.96 -33.32 -3.12
C GLN A 274 1.47 -32.11 -2.35
N MET A 275 2.73 -32.12 -1.85
CA MET A 275 3.32 -30.99 -1.15
C MET A 275 3.64 -29.78 -2.07
N VAL A 276 3.74 -29.99 -3.38
CA VAL A 276 3.83 -28.90 -4.35
C VAL A 276 2.43 -28.36 -4.68
N GLN A 277 1.46 -29.27 -4.83
CA GLN A 277 0.05 -28.90 -5.04
C GLN A 277 -0.49 -28.07 -3.88
N GLU A 278 -0.17 -28.43 -2.63
CA GLU A 278 -0.51 -27.63 -1.43
C GLU A 278 0.03 -26.20 -1.54
N LYS A 279 1.31 -26.03 -1.89
CA LYS A 279 1.92 -24.69 -2.04
C LYS A 279 1.21 -23.84 -3.10
N ILE A 280 0.84 -24.45 -4.22
CA ILE A 280 0.10 -23.76 -5.30
C ILE A 280 -1.30 -23.37 -4.83
N ALA A 281 -2.04 -24.32 -4.21
CA ALA A 281 -3.40 -24.10 -3.75
C ALA A 281 -3.48 -23.01 -2.67
N ASP A 282 -2.61 -23.06 -1.66
CA ASP A 282 -2.53 -22.04 -0.61
C ASP A 282 -2.17 -20.66 -1.16
N SER A 283 -1.21 -20.62 -2.08
CA SER A 283 -0.78 -19.35 -2.70
C SER A 283 -1.90 -18.73 -3.53
N TYR A 284 -2.63 -19.54 -4.28
CA TYR A 284 -3.79 -19.08 -5.05
C TYR A 284 -4.89 -18.53 -4.13
N ALA A 285 -5.23 -19.25 -3.07
CA ALA A 285 -6.29 -18.87 -2.13
C ALA A 285 -5.94 -17.57 -1.37
N GLU A 286 -4.71 -17.46 -0.86
CA GLU A 286 -4.25 -16.24 -0.16
C GLU A 286 -4.17 -15.03 -1.10
N LEU A 287 -3.70 -15.22 -2.34
CA LEU A 287 -3.66 -14.18 -3.35
C LEU A 287 -5.07 -13.69 -3.72
N LEU A 288 -6.01 -14.61 -3.93
CA LEU A 288 -7.40 -14.27 -4.23
C LEU A 288 -8.05 -13.47 -3.09
N GLN A 289 -7.83 -13.87 -1.84
CA GLN A 289 -8.32 -13.15 -0.66
C GLN A 289 -7.73 -11.73 -0.58
N LEU A 290 -6.42 -11.58 -0.77
CA LEU A 290 -5.77 -10.27 -0.79
C LEU A 290 -6.32 -9.40 -1.91
N ARG A 291 -6.45 -9.95 -3.12
CA ARG A 291 -6.99 -9.22 -4.29
C ARG A 291 -8.38 -8.69 -4.01
N LEU A 292 -9.29 -9.53 -3.53
CA LEU A 292 -10.66 -9.12 -3.22
C LEU A 292 -10.69 -8.06 -2.11
N MET A 293 -9.85 -8.17 -1.09
CA MET A 293 -9.74 -7.16 -0.03
C MET A 293 -9.25 -5.82 -0.59
N VAL A 294 -8.27 -5.82 -1.48
CA VAL A 294 -7.74 -4.60 -2.11
C VAL A 294 -8.78 -3.95 -3.02
N LEU A 295 -9.43 -4.73 -3.89
CA LEU A 295 -10.48 -4.22 -4.80
C LEU A 295 -11.68 -3.68 -4.02
N TYR A 296 -12.11 -4.36 -2.97
CA TYR A 296 -13.16 -3.86 -2.07
C TYR A 296 -12.76 -2.54 -1.41
N THR A 297 -11.52 -2.43 -0.93
CA THR A 297 -11.03 -1.21 -0.30
C THR A 297 -10.97 -0.06 -1.31
N ALA A 298 -10.46 -0.30 -2.53
CA ALA A 298 -10.42 0.67 -3.61
C ALA A 298 -11.82 1.14 -3.98
N TRP A 299 -12.76 0.21 -4.20
CA TRP A 299 -14.17 0.51 -4.46
C TRP A 299 -14.82 1.33 -3.33
N LYS A 300 -14.52 1.00 -2.07
CA LYS A 300 -15.04 1.75 -0.91
C LYS A 300 -14.51 3.18 -0.89
N ILE A 301 -13.23 3.40 -1.23
CA ILE A 301 -12.66 4.74 -1.33
C ILE A 301 -13.40 5.55 -2.39
N ASP A 302 -13.61 4.98 -3.58
CA ASP A 302 -14.30 5.64 -4.69
C ASP A 302 -15.76 5.99 -4.39
N ASN A 303 -16.44 5.16 -3.58
CA ASN A 303 -17.85 5.36 -3.24
C ASN A 303 -18.09 6.09 -1.90
N SER A 304 -17.03 6.40 -1.15
CA SER A 304 -17.13 7.12 0.11
C SER A 304 -15.95 8.08 0.30
N SER A 305 -14.94 7.65 1.04
CA SER A 305 -13.69 8.42 1.24
C SER A 305 -12.58 7.54 1.81
N THR A 306 -11.34 8.00 1.70
CA THR A 306 -10.17 7.40 2.39
C THR A 306 -10.38 7.36 3.91
N GLN A 307 -11.07 8.34 4.50
CA GLN A 307 -11.33 8.40 5.93
C GLN A 307 -12.30 7.29 6.38
N GLU A 308 -13.35 7.03 5.61
CA GLU A 308 -14.31 5.95 5.89
C GLU A 308 -13.70 4.57 5.62
N ALA A 309 -12.88 4.43 4.59
CA ALA A 309 -12.17 3.19 4.26
C ALA A 309 -10.93 2.92 5.13
N ARG A 310 -10.68 3.73 6.17
CA ARG A 310 -9.45 3.65 6.97
C ARG A 310 -9.25 2.30 7.67
N THR A 311 -10.31 1.59 8.01
CA THR A 311 -10.23 0.24 8.60
C THR A 311 -9.71 -0.76 7.59
N GLU A 312 -10.27 -0.75 6.39
CA GLU A 312 -9.92 -1.63 5.29
C GLU A 312 -8.51 -1.35 4.79
N ILE A 313 -8.14 -0.07 4.62
CA ILE A 313 -6.77 0.34 4.26
C ILE A 313 -5.76 -0.21 5.27
N ALA A 314 -6.06 -0.12 6.58
CA ALA A 314 -5.19 -0.67 7.60
C ALA A 314 -5.13 -2.20 7.55
N ALA A 315 -6.26 -2.88 7.30
CA ALA A 315 -6.31 -4.34 7.17
C ALA A 315 -5.51 -4.84 5.96
N VAL A 316 -5.69 -4.21 4.80
CA VAL A 316 -4.93 -4.52 3.58
C VAL A 316 -3.43 -4.37 3.82
N LYS A 317 -3.01 -3.32 4.55
CA LYS A 317 -1.59 -2.99 4.76
C LYS A 317 -0.80 -4.10 5.46
N PHE A 318 -1.30 -4.69 6.55
CA PHE A 318 -0.59 -5.80 7.20
C PHE A 318 -0.83 -7.15 6.52
N THR A 319 -1.95 -7.32 5.79
CA THR A 319 -2.23 -8.57 5.07
C THR A 319 -1.30 -8.74 3.88
N MET A 320 -1.02 -7.66 3.12
CA MET A 320 -0.17 -7.75 1.93
C MET A 320 1.25 -8.24 2.22
N ALA A 321 1.86 -7.78 3.34
CA ALA A 321 3.21 -8.19 3.72
C ALA A 321 3.28 -9.68 4.04
N LYS A 322 2.25 -10.20 4.74
CA LYS A 322 2.11 -11.63 5.03
C LYS A 322 1.98 -12.43 3.72
N VAL A 323 1.06 -12.06 2.84
CA VAL A 323 0.80 -12.81 1.60
C VAL A 323 2.02 -12.81 0.69
N LEU A 324 2.70 -11.67 0.53
CA LEU A 324 3.94 -11.59 -0.27
C LEU A 324 5.01 -12.53 0.28
N ARG A 325 5.19 -12.54 1.61
CA ARG A 325 6.17 -13.44 2.25
C ARG A 325 5.85 -14.91 1.99
N GLU A 326 4.59 -15.32 2.21
CA GLU A 326 4.21 -16.73 2.09
C GLU A 326 4.25 -17.22 0.64
N VAL A 327 3.73 -16.44 -0.30
CA VAL A 327 3.71 -16.82 -1.73
C VAL A 327 5.15 -16.87 -2.29
N SER A 328 5.96 -15.84 -2.03
CA SER A 328 7.36 -15.83 -2.48
C SER A 328 8.19 -16.93 -1.83
N PHE A 329 7.98 -17.23 -0.54
CA PHE A 329 8.66 -18.32 0.16
C PHE A 329 8.30 -19.70 -0.45
N ARG A 330 7.02 -19.96 -0.73
CA ARG A 330 6.60 -21.21 -1.38
C ARG A 330 7.18 -21.35 -2.78
N ALA A 331 7.21 -20.26 -3.55
CA ALA A 331 7.83 -20.24 -4.88
C ALA A 331 9.33 -20.51 -4.82
N LEU A 332 10.06 -19.89 -3.88
CA LEU A 332 11.46 -20.17 -3.60
C LEU A 332 11.70 -21.67 -3.37
N HIS A 333 10.89 -22.31 -2.54
CA HIS A 333 11.00 -23.73 -2.23
C HIS A 333 10.74 -24.64 -3.44
N VAL A 334 9.79 -24.28 -4.33
CA VAL A 334 9.54 -25.02 -5.56
C VAL A 334 10.70 -24.88 -6.56
N PHE A 335 11.38 -23.73 -6.57
CA PHE A 335 12.58 -23.52 -7.37
C PHE A 335 13.82 -24.19 -6.76
N GLY A 336 13.83 -24.48 -5.46
CA GLY A 336 14.98 -25.02 -4.73
C GLY A 336 16.13 -24.01 -4.68
N SER A 337 17.38 -24.47 -4.78
CA SER A 337 18.56 -23.60 -4.70
C SER A 337 18.54 -22.46 -5.73
N LEU A 338 17.97 -22.68 -6.91
CA LEU A 338 17.84 -21.64 -7.94
C LEU A 338 17.01 -20.45 -7.43
N GLY A 339 15.95 -20.69 -6.66
CA GLY A 339 15.11 -19.65 -6.09
C GLY A 339 15.84 -18.75 -5.08
N THR A 340 16.95 -19.18 -4.51
CA THR A 340 17.76 -18.40 -3.55
C THR A 340 18.86 -17.55 -4.21
N THR A 341 18.87 -17.51 -5.54
CA THR A 341 19.84 -16.74 -6.33
C THR A 341 19.20 -15.55 -7.01
N ASP A 342 20.01 -14.68 -7.59
CA ASP A 342 19.60 -13.55 -8.42
C ASP A 342 19.21 -13.94 -9.88
N LEU A 343 19.28 -15.25 -10.18
CA LEU A 343 18.79 -15.79 -11.45
C LEU A 343 17.25 -15.81 -11.52
N THR A 344 16.58 -15.56 -10.41
CA THR A 344 15.13 -15.38 -10.33
C THR A 344 14.79 -14.16 -9.46
N PRO A 345 13.66 -13.48 -9.67
CA PRO A 345 13.24 -12.36 -8.82
C PRO A 345 12.75 -12.80 -7.43
N LEU A 346 12.58 -14.09 -7.17
CA LEU A 346 11.89 -14.63 -6.00
C LEU A 346 12.57 -14.27 -4.68
N GLN A 347 13.91 -14.31 -4.62
CA GLN A 347 14.65 -13.91 -3.43
C GLN A 347 14.45 -12.44 -3.10
N ALA A 348 14.48 -11.57 -4.11
CA ALA A 348 14.24 -10.14 -3.94
C ALA A 348 12.82 -9.86 -3.46
N MET A 349 11.81 -10.56 -3.99
CA MET A 349 10.42 -10.48 -3.54
C MET A 349 10.28 -10.89 -2.07
N TYR A 350 10.86 -12.01 -1.68
CA TYR A 350 10.85 -12.48 -0.30
C TYR A 350 11.54 -11.48 0.65
N ALA A 351 12.72 -10.97 0.25
CA ALA A 351 13.46 -9.98 1.03
C ALA A 351 12.73 -8.62 1.14
N ALA A 352 11.83 -8.30 0.21
CA ALA A 352 11.02 -7.08 0.24
C ALA A 352 9.82 -7.18 1.20
N ALA A 353 9.32 -8.38 1.48
CA ALA A 353 8.11 -8.58 2.28
C ALA A 353 8.17 -7.94 3.69
N PRO A 354 9.26 -8.06 4.49
CA PRO A 354 9.38 -7.34 5.76
C PRO A 354 9.29 -5.82 5.60
N THR A 355 9.86 -5.25 4.53
CA THR A 355 9.79 -3.81 4.26
C THR A 355 8.34 -3.38 4.02
N MET A 356 7.53 -4.19 3.34
CA MET A 356 6.09 -3.93 3.16
C MET A 356 5.32 -3.95 4.49
N GLY A 357 5.79 -4.69 5.49
CA GLY A 357 5.24 -4.69 6.86
C GLY A 357 5.67 -3.50 7.72
N ILE A 358 6.67 -2.71 7.28
CA ILE A 358 7.26 -1.61 8.05
C ILE A 358 6.94 -0.25 7.43
N ALA A 359 7.15 -0.08 6.12
CA ALA A 359 6.95 1.18 5.42
C ALA A 359 5.51 1.68 5.52
N ASP A 360 5.30 2.99 5.57
CA ASP A 360 4.01 3.67 5.72
C ASP A 360 3.21 3.27 6.98
N GLY A 361 3.94 2.85 8.01
CA GLY A 361 3.44 2.38 9.31
C GLY A 361 3.57 0.87 9.48
N VAL A 362 4.09 0.47 10.64
CA VAL A 362 4.31 -0.94 10.97
C VAL A 362 3.00 -1.70 11.13
N ASP A 363 3.02 -3.00 10.88
CA ASP A 363 1.86 -3.90 10.97
C ASP A 363 1.12 -3.79 12.30
N GLU A 364 1.84 -3.62 13.42
CA GLU A 364 1.29 -3.51 14.77
C GLU A 364 0.41 -2.26 14.94
N VAL A 365 0.82 -1.12 14.38
CA VAL A 365 0.04 0.13 14.40
C VAL A 365 -1.26 -0.05 13.60
N HIS A 366 -1.18 -0.74 12.47
CA HIS A 366 -2.36 -1.03 11.63
C HIS A 366 -3.30 -2.03 12.29
N LYS A 367 -2.79 -3.11 12.88
CA LYS A 367 -3.59 -4.08 13.66
C LYS A 367 -4.30 -3.43 14.83
N ALA A 368 -3.59 -2.59 15.60
CA ALA A 368 -4.19 -1.82 16.69
C ALA A 368 -5.27 -0.84 16.19
N THR A 369 -5.08 -0.25 15.01
CA THR A 369 -6.08 0.63 14.38
C THR A 369 -7.34 -0.14 14.02
N VAL A 370 -7.21 -1.30 13.37
CA VAL A 370 -8.35 -2.17 13.01
C VAL A 370 -9.10 -2.59 14.27
N ALA A 371 -8.39 -3.14 15.28
CA ALA A 371 -9.00 -3.61 16.52
C ALA A 371 -9.81 -2.51 17.21
N ARG A 372 -9.21 -1.31 17.39
CA ARG A 372 -9.91 -0.17 18.02
C ARG A 372 -11.14 0.27 17.23
N ARG A 373 -11.10 0.25 15.90
CA ARG A 373 -12.24 0.66 15.08
C ARG A 373 -13.36 -0.38 15.08
N VAL A 374 -13.02 -1.66 15.03
CA VAL A 374 -13.98 -2.76 15.15
C VAL A 374 -14.69 -2.70 16.50
N LEU A 375 -13.92 -2.57 17.59
CA LEU A 375 -14.49 -2.52 18.95
C LEU A 375 -15.46 -1.35 19.18
N ARG A 376 -15.32 -0.22 18.46
CA ARG A 376 -16.26 0.90 18.53
C ARG A 376 -17.68 0.56 18.09
N GLY A 377 -17.86 -0.49 17.31
CA GLY A 377 -19.17 -0.99 16.90
C GLY A 377 -19.90 -1.83 17.96
N TYR A 378 -19.26 -2.07 19.10
CA TYR A 378 -19.81 -2.88 20.18
C TYR A 378 -20.03 -2.07 21.44
N GLN A 379 -21.04 -2.48 22.22
CA GLN A 379 -21.32 -1.92 23.54
C GLN A 379 -21.02 -2.96 24.61
N PRO A 380 -20.55 -2.55 25.81
CA PRO A 380 -20.45 -3.45 26.94
C PRO A 380 -21.79 -4.12 27.26
N GLN A 381 -21.77 -5.37 27.64
CA GLN A 381 -22.95 -6.09 28.07
C GLN A 381 -23.09 -5.96 29.60
N GLU A 382 -24.30 -5.63 30.07
CA GLU A 382 -24.58 -5.47 31.50
C GLU A 382 -25.05 -6.78 32.18
N HIS A 383 -25.10 -7.88 31.43
CA HIS A 383 -25.53 -9.16 32.00
C HIS A 383 -24.46 -9.72 32.95
N PRO A 384 -24.81 -10.19 34.18
CA PRO A 384 -23.84 -10.61 35.20
C PRO A 384 -22.98 -11.81 34.78
N TYR A 385 -23.43 -12.60 33.81
CA TYR A 385 -22.67 -13.74 33.27
C TYR A 385 -21.98 -13.46 31.94
N TRP A 386 -22.11 -12.26 31.43
CA TRP A 386 -21.45 -11.86 30.20
C TRP A 386 -20.03 -11.35 30.50
N PRO A 387 -19.04 -11.74 29.69
CA PRO A 387 -19.03 -12.63 28.53
C PRO A 387 -18.80 -14.11 28.86
N THR A 388 -18.59 -14.49 30.12
CA THR A 388 -18.11 -15.82 30.53
C THR A 388 -19.15 -16.92 30.33
N GLU A 389 -20.43 -16.61 30.52
CA GLU A 389 -21.54 -17.58 30.41
C GLU A 389 -22.52 -17.22 29.28
N TYR A 390 -21.99 -17.10 28.04
CA TYR A 390 -22.77 -16.68 26.86
C TYR A 390 -23.98 -17.57 26.61
N VAL A 391 -23.82 -18.89 26.63
CA VAL A 391 -24.92 -19.87 26.34
C VAL A 391 -26.02 -19.80 27.38
N PRO A 392 -25.74 -19.84 28.70
CA PRO A 392 -26.77 -19.65 29.73
C PRO A 392 -27.52 -18.32 29.58
N ALA A 393 -26.83 -17.19 29.39
CA ALA A 393 -27.43 -15.88 29.20
C ALA A 393 -28.39 -15.84 27.99
N LYS A 394 -27.98 -16.43 26.86
CA LYS A 394 -28.83 -16.55 25.66
C LYS A 394 -30.03 -17.47 25.87
N ARG A 395 -29.85 -18.54 26.63
CA ARG A 395 -30.96 -19.46 27.00
C ARG A 395 -31.99 -18.72 27.85
N ASP A 396 -31.57 -18.02 28.88
CA ASP A 396 -32.47 -17.27 29.75
C ASP A 396 -33.22 -16.17 28.98
N ALA A 397 -32.52 -15.45 28.11
CA ALA A 397 -33.14 -14.46 27.23
C ALA A 397 -34.15 -15.09 26.26
N ALA A 398 -33.84 -16.25 25.71
CA ALA A 398 -34.76 -16.99 24.84
C ALA A 398 -36.02 -17.45 25.58
N TRP A 399 -35.87 -17.99 26.79
CA TRP A 399 -37.00 -18.37 27.62
C TRP A 399 -37.93 -17.19 27.91
N ARG A 400 -37.39 -16.06 28.34
CA ARG A 400 -38.17 -14.82 28.53
C ARG A 400 -38.88 -14.37 27.25
N LYS A 401 -38.23 -14.45 26.10
CA LYS A 401 -38.83 -14.10 24.81
C LYS A 401 -39.99 -15.02 24.42
N PHE A 402 -39.96 -16.27 24.81
CA PHE A 402 -41.03 -17.27 24.54
C PHE A 402 -42.17 -17.23 25.57
N GLU A 403 -42.00 -16.56 26.71
CA GLU A 403 -43.02 -16.57 27.79
C GLU A 403 -44.44 -16.18 27.32
N PRO A 404 -44.66 -15.12 26.52
CA PRO A 404 -45.99 -14.80 26.00
C PRO A 404 -46.57 -15.90 25.10
N GLN A 405 -45.73 -16.60 24.36
CA GLN A 405 -46.14 -17.73 23.50
C GLN A 405 -46.52 -18.96 24.34
N PHE A 406 -45.79 -19.17 25.44
CA PHE A 406 -46.10 -20.24 26.39
C PHE A 406 -47.39 -20.02 27.15
N GLU A 407 -47.68 -18.78 27.52
CA GLU A 407 -48.94 -18.38 28.13
C GLU A 407 -50.11 -18.60 27.16
N ALA A 408 -49.96 -18.22 25.88
CA ALA A 408 -50.97 -18.44 24.86
C ALA A 408 -51.15 -19.90 24.43
N ASN A 409 -50.13 -20.74 24.61
CA ASN A 409 -50.15 -22.13 24.21
C ASN A 409 -49.48 -23.05 25.25
N PRO A 410 -50.22 -23.53 26.25
CA PRO A 410 -49.70 -24.44 27.30
C PRO A 410 -49.08 -25.73 26.78
N ALA A 411 -49.53 -26.23 25.63
CA ALA A 411 -48.96 -27.44 25.03
C ALA A 411 -47.53 -27.18 24.51
N LEU A 412 -47.26 -25.98 23.96
CA LEU A 412 -45.92 -25.55 23.55
C LEU A 412 -45.00 -25.45 24.78
N ARG A 413 -45.49 -24.94 25.90
CA ARG A 413 -44.74 -24.88 27.16
C ARG A 413 -44.36 -26.28 27.64
N ALA A 414 -45.31 -27.22 27.68
CA ALA A 414 -45.03 -28.58 28.08
C ALA A 414 -44.01 -29.27 27.19
N SER A 415 -44.05 -29.03 25.90
CA SER A 415 -43.07 -29.52 24.94
C SER A 415 -41.67 -28.94 25.23
N ALA A 416 -41.59 -27.63 25.45
CA ALA A 416 -40.32 -26.95 25.75
C ALA A 416 -39.66 -27.49 27.04
N ASP A 417 -40.46 -27.74 28.08
CA ASP A 417 -39.99 -28.31 29.32
C ASP A 417 -39.53 -29.77 29.15
N ALA A 418 -40.21 -30.54 28.30
CA ALA A 418 -39.79 -31.89 27.93
C ALA A 418 -38.45 -31.88 27.18
N TYR A 419 -38.26 -30.99 26.21
CA TYR A 419 -36.99 -30.79 25.52
C TYR A 419 -35.86 -30.40 26.50
N LYS A 420 -36.11 -29.47 27.41
CA LYS A 420 -35.14 -29.09 28.43
C LYS A 420 -34.66 -30.26 29.26
N ARG A 421 -35.57 -31.12 29.74
CA ARG A 421 -35.25 -32.35 30.50
C ARG A 421 -34.49 -33.36 29.66
N TYR A 422 -34.90 -33.60 28.42
CA TYR A 422 -34.25 -34.56 27.53
C TYR A 422 -32.75 -34.20 27.31
N PHE A 423 -32.43 -32.93 27.08
CA PHE A 423 -31.05 -32.54 26.88
C PHE A 423 -30.25 -32.34 28.18
N ALA A 424 -30.90 -32.12 29.31
CA ALA A 424 -30.22 -32.11 30.60
C ALA A 424 -29.69 -33.47 31.00
N ASN A 425 -30.42 -34.56 30.65
CA ASN A 425 -30.04 -35.94 30.97
C ASN A 425 -29.01 -36.56 29.98
N ARG A 426 -28.60 -35.86 28.94
CA ARG A 426 -27.59 -36.30 27.95
C ARG A 426 -26.21 -35.65 28.13
N ARG A 427 -26.04 -34.80 29.12
CA ARG A 427 -24.76 -34.21 29.54
C ARG A 427 -24.23 -34.99 30.74
#